data_31725ce2e838b2b25769dfb3a028c03d
#
_entry.id   31725ce2e838b2b25769dfb3a028c03d
#
_cell.length_a   1.000
_cell.length_b   1.000
_cell.length_c   1.000
_cell.angle_alpha   90.00
_cell.angle_beta   90.00
_cell.angle_gamma   90.00
#
_symmetry.space_group_name_H-M   'P 1'
#
loop_
_entity.id
_entity.type
_entity.pdbx_description
1 polymer ?
#
loop_
_entity_poly.entity_id
_entity_poly.type
_entity_poly.pdbx_seq_one_letter_code
_entity_poly.pdbx_strand_id
1 'polypeptide(L)'
;MIENKNGCLYLVATPIGNLEDMTYRGVRILNEVDLIAAEDTRNTRKLLSHYDIHTALTSYHEHNKFEKGPQLITKLQEGLNIAVVSDAGLPGIADPGTHLAQLAIQEGIKVTPIPGANAALSALICSGIDTRK
;
A
#
# COMPACT_ATOMS: atom_id res chain seq x y z
N MET A 1 21.93 -23.31 0.61
CA MET A 1 21.37 -22.19 -0.14
C MET A 1 20.41 -21.39 0.71
N ILE A 2 20.51 -20.10 0.62
CA ILE A 2 19.65 -19.22 1.39
C ILE A 2 18.52 -18.71 0.51
N GLU A 3 17.30 -19.00 0.90
CA GLU A 3 16.15 -18.48 0.19
C GLU A 3 15.77 -17.11 0.73
N ASN A 4 15.32 -16.26 -0.16
CA ASN A 4 14.78 -14.96 0.25
C ASN A 4 13.39 -15.19 0.81
N LYS A 5 13.26 -15.01 2.12
CA LYS A 5 11.98 -15.24 2.81
C LYS A 5 11.27 -13.93 3.18
N ASN A 6 11.64 -12.85 2.52
CA ASN A 6 10.97 -11.58 2.75
C ASN A 6 9.51 -11.69 2.31
N GLY A 7 8.65 -10.96 3.01
CA GLY A 7 7.30 -10.75 2.55
C GLY A 7 7.27 -9.76 1.40
N CYS A 8 6.07 -9.43 0.95
CA CYS A 8 5.87 -8.49 -0.13
C CYS A 8 5.16 -7.25 0.39
N LEU A 9 5.60 -6.09 -0.09
CA LEU A 9 4.93 -4.82 0.19
C LEU A 9 4.00 -4.51 -0.97
N TYR A 10 2.72 -4.35 -0.67
CA TYR A 10 1.71 -3.99 -1.66
C TYR A 10 1.32 -2.53 -1.48
N LEU A 11 1.30 -1.78 -2.58
CA LEU A 11 0.80 -0.40 -2.58
C LEU A 11 -0.60 -0.46 -3.14
N VAL A 12 -1.61 -0.32 -2.29
CA VAL A 12 -2.99 -0.56 -2.69
C VAL A 12 -3.73 0.75 -2.86
N ALA A 13 -4.21 0.98 -4.07
CA ALA A 13 -5.05 2.12 -4.37
C ALA A 13 -6.45 1.90 -3.79
N THR A 14 -6.96 2.92 -3.10
CA THR A 14 -8.30 2.87 -2.53
C THR A 14 -9.20 3.87 -3.24
N PRO A 15 -10.52 3.67 -3.16
CA PRO A 15 -11.44 4.54 -3.89
C PRO A 15 -11.41 5.98 -3.38
N ILE A 16 -11.60 6.90 -4.31
CA ILE A 16 -11.72 8.32 -4.01
C ILE A 16 -13.22 8.63 -4.06
N GLY A 17 -13.85 8.66 -2.89
CA GLY A 17 -15.23 9.09 -2.75
C GLY A 17 -16.29 8.01 -2.81
N ASN A 18 -16.03 6.85 -3.40
CA ASN A 18 -17.01 5.78 -3.49
C ASN A 18 -16.39 4.44 -3.14
N LEU A 19 -16.83 3.83 -2.04
CA LEU A 19 -16.27 2.57 -1.57
C LEU A 19 -16.44 1.42 -2.57
N GLU A 20 -17.42 1.52 -3.46
CA GLU A 20 -17.67 0.47 -4.45
C GLU A 20 -16.62 0.44 -5.57
N ASP A 21 -15.79 1.46 -5.66
CA ASP A 21 -14.76 1.53 -6.71
C ASP A 21 -13.52 0.70 -6.38
N MET A 22 -13.54 -0.07 -5.32
CA MET A 22 -12.45 -0.97 -4.97
C MET A 22 -12.41 -2.14 -5.93
N THR A 23 -11.20 -2.49 -6.43
CA THR A 23 -11.08 -3.65 -7.31
C THR A 23 -11.15 -4.94 -6.53
N TYR A 24 -11.54 -6.03 -7.21
CA TYR A 24 -11.52 -7.37 -6.60
C TYR A 24 -10.12 -7.73 -6.11
N ARG A 25 -9.11 -7.39 -6.90
CA ARG A 25 -7.73 -7.68 -6.54
C ARG A 25 -7.32 -6.92 -5.30
N GLY A 26 -7.72 -5.65 -5.20
CA GLY A 26 -7.44 -4.84 -4.01
C GLY A 26 -8.05 -5.45 -2.76
N VAL A 27 -9.32 -5.84 -2.84
CA VAL A 27 -10.00 -6.48 -1.71
C VAL A 27 -9.30 -7.78 -1.32
N ARG A 28 -8.95 -8.60 -2.32
CA ARG A 28 -8.27 -9.86 -2.07
C ARG A 28 -6.94 -9.64 -1.36
N ILE A 29 -6.14 -8.69 -1.84
CA ILE A 29 -4.84 -8.42 -1.24
C ILE A 29 -4.99 -7.93 0.20
N LEU A 30 -5.95 -7.04 0.46
CA LEU A 30 -6.18 -6.54 1.82
C LEU A 30 -6.59 -7.66 2.77
N ASN A 31 -7.30 -8.68 2.27
CA ASN A 31 -7.64 -9.84 3.07
C ASN A 31 -6.44 -10.76 3.33
N GLU A 32 -5.52 -10.85 2.37
CA GLU A 32 -4.43 -11.82 2.42
C GLU A 32 -3.21 -11.35 3.19
N VAL A 33 -3.00 -10.04 3.26
CA VAL A 33 -1.79 -9.53 3.95
C VAL A 33 -1.92 -9.70 5.45
N ASP A 34 -0.77 -9.62 6.11
CA ASP A 34 -0.70 -9.76 7.56
C ASP A 34 -0.98 -8.45 8.28
N LEU A 35 -0.74 -7.34 7.61
CA LEU A 35 -0.88 -6.02 8.22
C LEU A 35 -1.20 -5.00 7.14
N ILE A 36 -2.11 -4.09 7.45
CA ILE A 36 -2.43 -2.95 6.61
C ILE A 36 -1.90 -1.69 7.29
N ALA A 37 -1.14 -0.90 6.56
CA ALA A 37 -0.65 0.40 7.03
C ALA A 37 -1.40 1.49 6.29
N ALA A 38 -1.94 2.46 7.02
CA ALA A 38 -2.78 3.49 6.44
C ALA A 38 -2.44 4.86 7.01
N GLU A 39 -2.50 5.87 6.15
CA GLU A 39 -2.30 7.24 6.57
C GLU A 39 -3.44 7.72 7.46
N ASP A 40 -4.67 7.43 7.05
CA ASP A 40 -5.85 7.77 7.84
C ASP A 40 -6.57 6.46 8.22
N THR A 41 -6.35 6.03 9.46
CA THR A 41 -6.91 4.76 9.91
C THR A 41 -8.43 4.81 10.04
N ARG A 42 -9.01 5.98 10.28
CA ARG A 42 -10.48 6.08 10.40
C ARG A 42 -11.16 5.80 9.08
N ASN A 43 -10.70 6.43 8.02
CA ASN A 43 -11.28 6.19 6.70
C ASN A 43 -11.01 4.76 6.23
N THR A 44 -9.83 4.26 6.51
CA THR A 44 -9.49 2.89 6.14
C THR A 44 -10.35 1.88 6.89
N ARG A 45 -10.66 2.11 8.16
CA ARG A 45 -11.56 1.23 8.90
C ARG A 45 -12.93 1.15 8.28
N LYS A 46 -13.45 2.27 7.78
CA LYS A 46 -14.75 2.28 7.09
C LYS A 46 -14.69 1.40 5.84
N LEU A 47 -13.60 1.51 5.08
CA LEU A 47 -13.41 0.68 3.90
C LEU A 47 -13.34 -0.80 4.26
N LEU A 48 -12.55 -1.13 5.27
CA LEU A 48 -12.40 -2.52 5.70
C LEU A 48 -13.71 -3.10 6.22
N SER A 49 -14.49 -2.30 6.98
CA SER A 49 -15.80 -2.73 7.45
C SER A 49 -16.75 -2.98 6.30
N HIS A 50 -16.73 -2.12 5.30
CA HIS A 50 -17.61 -2.26 4.15
C HIS A 50 -17.39 -3.58 3.42
N TYR A 51 -16.14 -4.02 3.34
CA TYR A 51 -15.77 -5.26 2.64
C TYR A 51 -15.55 -6.44 3.59
N ASP A 52 -15.89 -6.28 4.87
CA ASP A 52 -15.74 -7.35 5.87
C ASP A 52 -14.32 -7.88 5.94
N ILE A 53 -13.36 -6.98 5.93
CA ILE A 53 -11.93 -7.32 6.01
C ILE A 53 -11.48 -7.13 7.45
N HIS A 54 -10.88 -8.18 8.03
CA HIS A 54 -10.50 -8.20 9.45
C HIS A 54 -8.98 -8.16 9.67
N THR A 55 -8.21 -7.80 8.66
CA THR A 55 -6.77 -7.71 8.75
C THR A 55 -6.35 -6.62 9.74
N ALA A 56 -5.26 -6.83 10.45
CA ALA A 56 -4.73 -5.85 11.40
C ALA A 56 -4.37 -4.55 10.69
N LEU A 57 -4.59 -3.43 11.37
CA LEU A 57 -4.40 -2.10 10.80
C LEU A 57 -3.48 -1.28 11.71
N THR A 58 -2.52 -0.58 11.12
CA THR A 58 -1.65 0.33 11.83
C THR A 58 -1.57 1.66 11.09
N SER A 59 -1.22 2.72 11.81
CA SER A 59 -1.04 4.03 11.19
C SER A 59 0.35 4.15 10.59
N TYR A 60 0.45 4.82 9.45
CA TYR A 60 1.71 5.14 8.81
C TYR A 60 1.53 6.43 8.03
N HIS A 61 1.98 7.54 8.61
CA HIS A 61 1.73 8.85 8.05
C HIS A 61 2.98 9.72 8.13
N GLU A 62 2.88 10.95 7.66
CA GLU A 62 3.99 11.87 7.56
C GLU A 62 4.70 12.08 8.90
N HIS A 63 3.94 12.06 10.02
CA HIS A 63 4.49 12.35 11.33
C HIS A 63 5.17 11.16 12.01
N ASN A 64 4.93 9.93 11.57
CA ASN A 64 5.55 8.77 12.20
C ASN A 64 6.37 7.91 11.23
N LYS A 65 6.53 8.33 9.99
CA LYS A 65 7.13 7.47 8.96
C LYS A 65 8.58 7.11 9.26
N PHE A 66 9.35 8.00 9.88
CA PHE A 66 10.75 7.73 10.16
C PHE A 66 10.93 6.72 11.28
N GLU A 67 9.97 6.63 12.18
CA GLU A 67 9.99 5.64 13.25
C GLU A 67 9.31 4.34 12.81
N LYS A 68 8.16 4.46 12.19
CA LYS A 68 7.34 3.30 11.80
C LYS A 68 7.91 2.58 10.58
N GLY A 69 8.51 3.31 9.65
CA GLY A 69 9.06 2.71 8.44
C GLY A 69 10.01 1.56 8.69
N PRO A 70 11.07 1.77 9.50
CA PRO A 70 11.98 0.66 9.81
C PRO A 70 11.31 -0.52 10.51
N GLN A 71 10.30 -0.25 11.34
CA GLN A 71 9.55 -1.33 11.99
C GLN A 71 8.81 -2.19 10.97
N LEU A 72 8.19 -1.54 9.97
CA LEU A 72 7.48 -2.25 8.91
C LEU A 72 8.45 -3.03 8.03
N ILE A 73 9.62 -2.45 7.75
CA ILE A 73 10.66 -3.17 6.99
C ILE A 73 11.08 -4.43 7.73
N THR A 74 11.28 -4.35 9.05
CA THR A 74 11.64 -5.52 9.84
C THR A 74 10.58 -6.62 9.71
N LYS A 75 9.30 -6.25 9.75
CA LYS A 75 8.23 -7.23 9.59
C LYS A 75 8.26 -7.87 8.21
N LEU A 76 8.52 -7.09 7.18
CA LEU A 76 8.66 -7.62 5.83
C LEU A 76 9.83 -8.59 5.74
N GLN A 77 10.95 -8.27 6.39
CA GLN A 77 12.10 -9.14 6.40
C GLN A 77 11.84 -10.45 7.16
N GLU A 78 10.90 -10.43 8.08
CA GLU A 78 10.47 -11.62 8.79
C GLU A 78 9.50 -12.48 7.99
N GLY A 79 9.15 -12.06 6.80
CA GLY A 79 8.28 -12.82 5.92
C GLY A 79 6.82 -12.40 5.94
N LEU A 80 6.48 -11.35 6.68
CA LEU A 80 5.10 -10.85 6.71
C LEU A 80 4.82 -10.02 5.46
N ASN A 81 3.58 -10.09 4.98
CA ASN A 81 3.13 -9.29 3.86
C ASN A 81 2.38 -8.07 4.40
N ILE A 82 2.68 -6.91 3.84
CA ILE A 82 2.10 -5.66 4.29
C ILE A 82 1.51 -4.91 3.10
N ALA A 83 0.32 -4.34 3.29
CA ALA A 83 -0.30 -3.47 2.31
C ALA A 83 -0.32 -2.05 2.86
N VAL A 84 0.12 -1.09 2.04
CA VAL A 84 -0.02 0.34 2.35
C VAL A 84 -1.16 0.88 1.52
N VAL A 85 -2.10 1.54 2.16
CA VAL A 85 -3.26 2.11 1.49
C VAL A 85 -3.28 3.62 1.66
N SER A 86 -3.93 4.28 0.72
CA SER A 86 -4.12 5.73 0.75
C SER A 86 -5.56 6.06 0.38
N ASP A 87 -6.07 7.12 0.98
CA ASP A 87 -7.44 7.58 0.70
C ASP A 87 -7.54 8.27 -0.65
N ALA A 88 -6.42 8.67 -1.22
CA ALA A 88 -6.40 9.54 -2.38
C ALA A 88 -5.93 8.84 -3.65
N GLY A 89 -6.14 7.53 -3.73
CA GLY A 89 -5.74 6.77 -4.91
C GLY A 89 -4.49 5.96 -4.65
N LEU A 90 -3.58 5.90 -5.62
CA LEU A 90 -2.41 5.04 -5.52
C LEU A 90 -1.39 5.62 -4.54
N PRO A 91 -1.07 4.90 -3.45
CA PRO A 91 -0.01 5.36 -2.55
C PRO A 91 1.35 5.25 -3.22
N GLY A 92 2.33 5.94 -2.67
CA GLY A 92 3.68 5.91 -3.21
C GLY A 92 4.02 7.07 -4.11
N ILE A 93 3.07 8.00 -4.31
CA ILE A 93 3.30 9.21 -5.09
C ILE A 93 3.27 10.39 -4.12
N ALA A 94 4.45 10.90 -3.75
CA ALA A 94 4.61 12.06 -2.87
C ALA A 94 3.89 11.90 -1.52
N ASP A 95 3.92 10.70 -0.94
CA ASP A 95 3.29 10.44 0.36
C ASP A 95 4.18 9.48 1.17
N PRO A 96 3.78 9.13 2.42
CA PRO A 96 4.58 8.22 3.23
C PRO A 96 4.82 6.86 2.58
N GLY A 97 3.91 6.41 1.71
CA GLY A 97 4.09 5.17 0.98
C GLY A 97 5.32 5.19 0.09
N THR A 98 5.66 6.36 -0.48
CA THR A 98 6.89 6.52 -1.27
C THR A 98 8.11 6.22 -0.42
N HIS A 99 8.14 6.74 0.79
CA HIS A 99 9.25 6.52 1.71
C HIS A 99 9.41 5.04 2.03
N LEU A 100 8.32 4.37 2.36
CA LEU A 100 8.37 2.94 2.69
C LEU A 100 8.76 2.11 1.48
N ALA A 101 8.25 2.44 0.30
CA ALA A 101 8.60 1.72 -0.92
C ALA A 101 10.10 1.83 -1.20
N GLN A 102 10.67 3.01 -1.02
CA GLN A 102 12.11 3.20 -1.22
C GLN A 102 12.92 2.37 -0.24
N LEU A 103 12.52 2.37 1.03
CA LEU A 103 13.20 1.55 2.04
C LEU A 103 13.14 0.06 1.68
N ALA A 104 11.97 -0.39 1.25
CA ALA A 104 11.78 -1.80 0.88
C ALA A 104 12.67 -2.18 -0.29
N ILE A 105 12.72 -1.33 -1.31
CA ILE A 105 13.55 -1.60 -2.49
C ILE A 105 15.02 -1.67 -2.11
N GLN A 106 15.48 -0.77 -1.24
CA GLN A 106 16.86 -0.77 -0.78
C GLN A 106 17.22 -2.06 -0.05
N GLU A 107 16.26 -2.68 0.61
CA GLU A 107 16.47 -3.92 1.36
C GLU A 107 16.17 -5.17 0.54
N GLY A 108 15.93 -5.03 -0.76
CA GLY A 108 15.67 -6.17 -1.63
C GLY A 108 14.29 -6.77 -1.46
N ILE A 109 13.36 -6.02 -0.92
CA ILE A 109 11.99 -6.48 -0.69
C ILE A 109 11.15 -6.14 -1.91
N LYS A 110 10.34 -7.09 -2.36
CA LYS A 110 9.48 -6.91 -3.52
C LYS A 110 8.36 -5.92 -3.19
N VAL A 111 8.14 -4.95 -4.09
CA VAL A 111 7.07 -3.96 -3.98
C VAL A 111 6.16 -4.13 -5.18
N THR A 112 4.87 -4.31 -4.92
CA THR A 112 3.88 -4.56 -5.97
C THR A 112 2.75 -3.55 -5.89
N PRO A 113 2.55 -2.71 -6.92
CA PRO A 113 1.40 -1.81 -6.95
C PRO A 113 0.12 -2.55 -7.32
N ILE A 114 -0.97 -2.18 -6.66
CA ILE A 114 -2.30 -2.73 -6.93
C ILE A 114 -3.19 -1.53 -7.26
N PRO A 115 -3.30 -1.16 -8.53
CA PRO A 115 -4.08 0.02 -8.89
C PRO A 115 -5.57 -0.20 -8.74
N GLY A 116 -6.28 0.89 -8.44
CA GLY A 116 -7.73 0.94 -8.49
C GLY A 116 -8.16 1.64 -9.76
N ALA A 117 -9.47 1.74 -9.96
CA ALA A 117 -10.02 2.32 -11.19
C ALA A 117 -9.53 3.74 -11.43
N ASN A 118 -9.65 4.62 -10.42
CA ASN A 118 -9.24 6.01 -10.58
C ASN A 118 -7.72 6.16 -10.56
N ALA A 119 -7.04 5.37 -9.76
CA ALA A 119 -5.59 5.42 -9.69
C ALA A 119 -4.97 4.90 -10.98
N ALA A 120 -5.57 3.91 -11.62
CA ALA A 120 -5.08 3.41 -12.90
C ALA A 120 -5.12 4.50 -13.96
N LEU A 121 -6.20 5.29 -13.99
CA LEU A 121 -6.30 6.40 -14.93
C LEU A 121 -5.26 7.46 -14.63
N SER A 122 -5.06 7.81 -13.38
CA SER A 122 -4.06 8.79 -12.98
C SER A 122 -2.66 8.34 -13.35
N ALA A 123 -2.34 7.07 -13.11
CA ALA A 123 -1.05 6.51 -13.46
C ALA A 123 -0.82 6.53 -14.96
N LEU A 124 -1.86 6.24 -15.73
CA LEU A 124 -1.78 6.26 -17.19
C LEU A 124 -1.50 7.67 -17.70
N ILE A 125 -2.15 8.67 -17.13
CA ILE A 125 -1.94 10.06 -17.49
C ILE A 125 -0.49 10.46 -17.17
N CYS A 126 0.01 10.09 -16.02
CA CYS A 126 1.39 10.38 -15.63
C CYS A 126 2.38 9.71 -16.58
N SER A 127 2.11 8.46 -16.94
CA SER A 127 2.97 7.75 -17.90
C SER A 127 2.96 8.43 -19.26
N GLY A 128 1.79 8.91 -19.70
CA GLY A 128 1.69 9.66 -20.94
C GLY A 128 2.52 10.94 -20.92
N ILE A 129 2.51 11.62 -19.79
CA ILE A 129 3.31 12.83 -19.62
C ILE A 129 4.79 12.48 -19.69
N ASP A 130 5.20 11.42 -19.02
CA ASP A 130 6.60 11.01 -18.98
C ASP A 130 7.10 10.54 -20.34
N THR A 131 6.26 9.89 -21.11
CA THR A 131 6.65 9.34 -22.40
C THR A 131 6.55 10.34 -23.54
N ARG A 132 6.02 11.50 -23.27
CA ARG A 132 5.76 12.52 -24.28
C ARG A 132 6.96 13.43 -24.54
N LYS A 133 8.10 12.92 -24.31
CA LYS A 133 9.35 13.70 -24.45
C LYS A 133 9.58 14.17 -25.86
#